data_cd488edfd92d88d316a01ac1cbd11448
#
_entry.id   cd488edfd92d88d316a01ac1cbd11448
#
_cell.length_a   1.000
_cell.length_b   1.000
_cell.length_c   1.000
_cell.angle_alpha   90.00
_cell.angle_beta   90.00
_cell.angle_gamma   90.00
#
_symmetry.space_group_name_H-M   'P 1'
#
loop_
_entity.id
_entity.type
_entity.pdbx_description
1 polymer ?
#
loop_
_entity_poly.entity_id
_entity_poly.type
_entity_poly.pdbx_seq_one_letter_code
_entity_poly.pdbx_strand_id
1 'polypeptide(L)'
;MHSLVQKYNIPGPRYTSYPTVPYWNLDTFSGKKWEASVKRGFDASNSTEGISLYIHLPFCESMCTFCGCHKRITKRHDVELPYLRAILKEWELYRKLFSEKPIIKELHLGGGTPTFFSPENLQFLVNGILRWADQAKEYEFSFEGHPNN
;
A
#
# COMPACT_ATOMS: atom_id res chain seq x y z
N MET A 1 -39.50 17.19 1.42
CA MET A 1 -38.21 16.92 0.73
C MET A 1 -37.39 16.01 1.62
N HIS A 2 -37.17 14.76 1.22
CA HIS A 2 -36.27 13.90 1.99
C HIS A 2 -34.83 14.47 1.85
N SER A 3 -34.11 14.60 2.96
CA SER A 3 -32.72 15.02 2.93
C SER A 3 -31.88 14.02 2.12
N LEU A 4 -30.80 14.49 1.50
CA LEU A 4 -29.87 13.59 0.79
C LEU A 4 -29.38 12.45 1.68
N VAL A 5 -29.19 12.73 2.98
CA VAL A 5 -28.82 11.73 3.98
C VAL A 5 -29.85 10.62 4.08
N GLN A 6 -31.14 10.96 4.17
CA GLN A 6 -32.23 9.97 4.22
C GLN A 6 -32.33 9.16 2.92
N LYS A 7 -32.12 9.81 1.77
CA LYS A 7 -32.16 9.16 0.45
C LYS A 7 -31.06 8.09 0.32
N TYR A 8 -29.86 8.34 0.86
CA TYR A 8 -28.72 7.45 0.70
C TYR A 8 -28.42 6.59 1.94
N ASN A 9 -29.21 6.73 3.02
CA ASN A 9 -29.12 5.88 4.21
C ASN A 9 -29.84 4.54 3.96
N ILE A 10 -29.34 3.77 3.02
CA ILE A 10 -29.85 2.46 2.64
C ILE A 10 -28.67 1.45 2.64
N PRO A 11 -28.91 0.17 2.96
CA PRO A 11 -27.91 -0.85 2.78
C PRO A 11 -27.39 -0.88 1.34
N GLY A 12 -26.09 -0.85 1.17
CA GLY A 12 -25.44 -0.88 -0.13
C GLY A 12 -24.23 -1.82 -0.14
N PRO A 13 -23.83 -2.35 -1.29
CA PRO A 13 -22.63 -3.16 -1.38
C PRO A 13 -21.40 -2.32 -1.08
N ARG A 14 -20.41 -2.95 -0.45
CA ARG A 14 -19.11 -2.33 -0.22
C ARG A 14 -18.28 -2.41 -1.49
N TYR A 15 -18.03 -1.27 -2.11
CA TYR A 15 -17.15 -1.17 -3.26
C TYR A 15 -15.74 -0.78 -2.82
N THR A 16 -14.77 -1.68 -3.05
CA THR A 16 -13.36 -1.46 -2.73
C THR A 16 -12.51 -1.25 -3.99
N SER A 17 -13.09 -1.46 -5.16
CA SER A 17 -12.42 -1.31 -6.45
C SER A 17 -13.43 -1.07 -7.58
N TYR A 18 -12.97 -0.54 -8.70
CA TYR A 18 -13.77 -0.43 -9.92
C TYR A 18 -12.93 -0.90 -11.13
N PRO A 19 -13.41 -1.88 -11.90
CA PRO A 19 -14.63 -2.67 -11.69
C PRO A 19 -14.57 -3.46 -10.38
N THR A 20 -15.74 -3.82 -9.83
CA THR A 20 -15.82 -4.61 -8.60
C THR A 20 -15.37 -6.05 -8.84
N VAL A 21 -14.88 -6.73 -7.81
CA VAL A 21 -14.28 -8.07 -7.87
C VAL A 21 -15.07 -9.09 -8.70
N PRO A 22 -16.42 -9.18 -8.63
CA PRO A 22 -17.19 -10.11 -9.46
C PRO A 22 -17.04 -9.92 -10.98
N TYR A 23 -16.60 -8.75 -11.40
CA TYR A 23 -16.38 -8.41 -12.82
C TYR A 23 -14.91 -8.51 -13.25
N TRP A 24 -14.03 -8.98 -12.38
CA TRP A 24 -12.63 -9.21 -12.74
C TRP A 24 -12.51 -10.45 -13.62
N ASN A 25 -11.84 -10.31 -14.74
CA ASN A 25 -11.55 -11.42 -15.63
C ASN A 25 -10.15 -11.97 -15.34
N LEU A 26 -10.10 -13.06 -14.59
CA LEU A 26 -8.83 -13.72 -14.22
C LEU A 26 -8.22 -14.51 -15.37
N ASP A 27 -9.03 -14.95 -16.37
CA ASP A 27 -8.55 -15.76 -17.50
C ASP A 27 -7.60 -14.97 -18.41
N THR A 28 -7.72 -13.64 -18.39
CA THR A 28 -6.86 -12.75 -19.18
C THR A 28 -5.63 -12.27 -18.42
N PHE A 29 -5.52 -12.58 -17.14
CA PHE A 29 -4.38 -12.17 -16.31
C PHE A 29 -3.14 -13.01 -16.62
N SER A 30 -1.98 -12.34 -16.67
CA SER A 30 -0.67 -12.99 -16.62
C SER A 30 0.36 -12.04 -15.99
N GLY A 31 1.38 -12.62 -15.34
CA GLY A 31 2.46 -11.83 -14.75
C GLY A 31 3.13 -10.88 -15.77
N LYS A 32 3.38 -11.36 -16.99
CA LYS A 32 3.94 -10.52 -18.08
C LYS A 32 3.07 -9.33 -18.45
N LYS A 33 1.74 -9.51 -18.52
CA LYS A 33 0.81 -8.40 -18.81
C LYS A 33 0.81 -7.39 -17.66
N TRP A 34 0.86 -7.88 -16.43
CA TRP A 34 0.94 -7.05 -15.24
C TRP A 34 2.24 -6.24 -15.21
N GLU A 35 3.40 -6.88 -15.39
CA GLU A 35 4.70 -6.21 -15.49
C GLU A 35 4.72 -5.13 -16.58
N ALA A 36 4.20 -5.45 -17.77
CA ALA A 36 4.08 -4.48 -18.85
C ALA A 36 3.17 -3.30 -18.50
N SER A 37 2.11 -3.54 -17.73
CA SER A 37 1.20 -2.47 -17.26
C SER A 37 1.86 -1.58 -16.22
N VAL A 38 2.57 -2.18 -15.26
CA VAL A 38 3.36 -1.44 -14.25
C VAL A 38 4.40 -0.55 -14.94
N LYS A 39 5.15 -1.13 -15.89
CA LYS A 39 6.16 -0.37 -16.63
C LYS A 39 5.55 0.81 -17.40
N ARG A 40 4.45 0.60 -18.14
CA ARG A 40 3.77 1.69 -18.86
C ARG A 40 3.27 2.78 -17.93
N GLY A 41 2.68 2.42 -16.78
CA GLY A 41 2.23 3.38 -15.78
C GLY A 41 3.39 4.20 -15.22
N PHE A 42 4.49 3.52 -14.88
CA PHE A 42 5.72 4.16 -14.42
C PHE A 42 6.28 5.14 -15.46
N ASP A 43 6.49 4.68 -16.69
CA ASP A 43 7.07 5.51 -17.78
C ASP A 43 6.19 6.75 -18.09
N ALA A 44 4.87 6.66 -17.84
CA ALA A 44 3.94 7.76 -18.07
C ALA A 44 3.94 8.83 -16.97
N SER A 45 4.26 8.48 -15.73
CA SER A 45 4.08 9.38 -14.58
C SER A 45 5.37 9.79 -13.88
N ASN A 46 6.40 8.93 -13.89
CA ASN A 46 7.57 9.10 -13.03
C ASN A 46 8.27 10.47 -13.17
N SER A 47 8.52 10.91 -14.40
CA SER A 47 9.24 12.17 -14.68
C SER A 47 8.37 13.43 -14.56
N THR A 48 7.05 13.28 -14.46
CA THR A 48 6.09 14.40 -14.39
C THR A 48 5.48 14.55 -13.01
N GLU A 49 4.77 13.53 -12.56
CA GLU A 49 4.02 13.56 -11.31
C GLU A 49 4.71 12.75 -10.20
N GLY A 50 5.64 11.86 -10.56
CA GLY A 50 6.19 10.86 -9.66
C GLY A 50 5.28 9.65 -9.51
N ILE A 51 5.61 8.77 -8.55
CA ILE A 51 4.84 7.58 -8.22
C ILE A 51 4.32 7.62 -6.79
N SER A 52 3.18 6.97 -6.56
CA SER A 52 2.63 6.73 -5.23
C SER A 52 2.90 5.28 -4.82
N LEU A 53 3.37 5.09 -3.59
CA LEU A 53 3.61 3.78 -3.01
C LEU A 53 2.66 3.57 -1.82
N TYR A 54 1.88 2.50 -1.88
CA TYR A 54 1.18 1.96 -0.73
C TYR A 54 1.89 0.70 -0.24
N ILE A 55 2.28 0.67 1.02
CA ILE A 55 2.91 -0.48 1.66
C ILE A 55 1.97 -1.04 2.69
N HIS A 56 1.55 -2.28 2.49
CA HIS A 56 0.64 -2.98 3.38
C HIS A 56 1.40 -3.65 4.53
N LEU A 57 1.14 -3.20 5.76
CA LEU A 57 1.71 -3.73 7.00
C LEU A 57 0.60 -4.46 7.78
N PRO A 58 0.47 -5.80 7.66
CA PRO A 58 -0.76 -6.52 8.02
C PRO A 58 -0.89 -6.86 9.51
N PHE A 59 0.13 -6.61 10.33
CA PHE A 59 0.12 -7.08 11.72
C PHE A 59 -0.63 -6.14 12.66
N CYS A 60 -1.40 -6.74 13.59
CA CYS A 60 -2.07 -6.07 14.70
C CYS A 60 -1.96 -6.94 15.95
N GLU A 61 -1.88 -6.35 17.13
CA GLU A 61 -1.92 -7.08 18.40
C GLU A 61 -3.32 -7.56 18.77
N SER A 62 -4.34 -6.83 18.35
CA SER A 62 -5.75 -7.14 18.63
C SER A 62 -6.63 -6.85 17.42
N MET A 63 -7.81 -7.44 17.42
CA MET A 63 -8.80 -7.24 16.36
C MET A 63 -9.82 -6.18 16.76
N CYS A 64 -9.98 -5.15 15.93
CA CYS A 64 -11.03 -4.16 16.08
C CYS A 64 -12.41 -4.75 15.73
N THR A 65 -13.45 -4.35 16.44
CA THR A 65 -14.82 -4.89 16.27
C THR A 65 -15.43 -4.60 14.89
N PHE A 66 -14.92 -3.59 14.18
CA PHE A 66 -15.40 -3.15 12.85
C PHE A 66 -14.38 -3.42 11.74
N CYS A 67 -13.34 -4.21 12.00
CA CYS A 67 -12.21 -4.37 11.08
C CYS A 67 -12.57 -5.16 9.83
N GLY A 68 -12.35 -4.53 8.65
CA GLY A 68 -12.44 -5.16 7.34
C GLY A 68 -11.09 -5.26 6.61
N CYS A 69 -9.98 -4.94 7.28
CA CYS A 69 -8.65 -4.95 6.67
C CYS A 69 -8.12 -6.37 6.45
N HIS A 70 -7.24 -6.52 5.46
CA HIS A 70 -6.42 -7.72 5.36
C HIS A 70 -5.34 -7.67 6.45
N LYS A 71 -5.50 -8.49 7.50
CA LYS A 71 -4.66 -8.42 8.71
C LYS A 71 -4.29 -9.80 9.24
N ARG A 72 -3.25 -9.82 10.05
CA ARG A 72 -2.82 -10.96 10.86
C ARG A 72 -2.65 -10.53 12.32
N ILE A 73 -3.44 -11.13 13.20
CA ILE A 73 -3.34 -10.84 14.63
C ILE A 73 -2.19 -11.65 15.23
N THR A 74 -1.27 -10.94 15.88
CA THR A 74 -0.12 -11.54 16.58
C THR A 74 0.46 -10.55 17.58
N LYS A 75 1.03 -11.08 18.68
CA LYS A 75 1.83 -10.31 19.64
C LYS A 75 3.34 -10.59 19.48
N ARG A 76 3.70 -11.33 18.44
CA ARG A 76 5.08 -11.73 18.18
C ARG A 76 5.75 -10.71 17.27
N HIS A 77 6.66 -9.94 17.80
CA HIS A 77 7.44 -8.92 17.07
C HIS A 77 8.59 -9.51 16.22
N ASP A 78 8.94 -10.77 16.42
CA ASP A 78 9.92 -11.47 15.57
C ASP A 78 9.48 -11.61 14.11
N VAL A 79 8.20 -11.39 13.81
CA VAL A 79 7.67 -11.38 12.43
C VAL A 79 8.00 -10.11 11.65
N GLU A 80 8.34 -9.00 12.33
CA GLU A 80 8.54 -7.68 11.70
C GLU A 80 9.65 -7.71 10.65
N LEU A 81 10.88 -7.98 11.08
CA LEU A 81 12.05 -7.86 10.23
C LEU A 81 12.03 -8.82 9.02
N PRO A 82 11.63 -10.10 9.15
CA PRO A 82 11.44 -10.97 7.99
C PRO A 82 10.45 -10.41 6.96
N TYR A 83 9.34 -9.83 7.43
CA TYR A 83 8.31 -9.24 6.58
C TYR A 83 8.84 -8.00 5.84
N LEU A 84 9.51 -7.09 6.55
CA LEU A 84 10.09 -5.88 5.94
C LEU A 84 11.18 -6.22 4.91
N ARG A 85 11.97 -7.25 5.16
CA ARG A 85 12.95 -7.75 4.17
C ARG A 85 12.27 -8.27 2.91
N ALA A 86 11.11 -8.93 3.05
CA ALA A 86 10.32 -9.39 1.91
C ALA A 86 9.78 -8.20 1.09
N ILE A 87 9.26 -7.15 1.75
CA ILE A 87 8.84 -5.91 1.09
C ILE A 87 9.99 -5.26 0.32
N LEU A 88 11.17 -5.13 0.95
CA LEU A 88 12.32 -4.52 0.28
C LEU A 88 12.81 -5.35 -0.91
N LYS A 89 12.69 -6.68 -0.84
CA LYS A 89 12.96 -7.56 -1.97
C LYS A 89 11.92 -7.39 -3.09
N GLU A 90 10.66 -7.25 -2.74
CA GLU A 90 9.59 -6.93 -3.71
C GLU A 90 9.85 -5.58 -4.36
N TRP A 91 10.21 -4.54 -3.59
CA TRP A 91 10.61 -3.23 -4.12
C TRP A 91 11.76 -3.35 -5.12
N GLU A 92 12.77 -4.18 -4.84
CA GLU A 92 13.86 -4.45 -5.78
C GLU A 92 13.34 -5.04 -7.11
N LEU A 93 12.33 -5.93 -7.06
CA LEU A 93 11.73 -6.50 -8.28
C LEU A 93 11.02 -5.42 -9.11
N TYR A 94 10.25 -4.54 -8.48
CA TYR A 94 9.62 -3.39 -9.18
C TYR A 94 10.68 -2.51 -9.85
N ARG A 95 11.73 -2.17 -9.13
CA ARG A 95 12.81 -1.34 -9.66
C ARG A 95 13.49 -1.92 -10.90
N LYS A 96 13.55 -3.24 -11.03
CA LYS A 96 14.09 -3.91 -12.23
C LYS A 96 13.20 -3.74 -13.46
N LEU A 97 11.92 -3.41 -13.26
CA LEU A 97 10.98 -3.13 -14.35
C LEU A 97 11.07 -1.68 -14.83
N PHE A 98 11.55 -0.78 -13.98
CA PHE A 98 11.57 0.66 -14.25
C PHE A 98 12.69 1.04 -15.21
N SER A 99 12.40 1.97 -16.11
CA SER A 99 13.36 2.49 -17.11
C SER A 99 14.37 3.47 -16.52
N GLU A 100 14.02 4.09 -15.37
CA GLU A 100 14.83 5.10 -14.70
C GLU A 100 14.64 5.04 -13.17
N LYS A 101 15.33 5.89 -12.43
CA LYS A 101 15.19 5.98 -10.98
C LYS A 101 13.80 6.49 -10.60
N PRO A 102 13.07 5.81 -9.71
CA PRO A 102 11.75 6.26 -9.30
C PRO A 102 11.79 7.55 -8.49
N ILE A 103 10.82 8.43 -8.74
CA ILE A 103 10.57 9.65 -7.99
C ILE A 103 9.31 9.44 -7.17
N ILE A 104 9.45 9.34 -5.85
CA ILE A 104 8.33 9.07 -4.94
C ILE A 104 7.66 10.39 -4.56
N LYS A 105 6.40 10.54 -4.94
CA LYS A 105 5.54 11.66 -4.54
C LYS A 105 4.75 11.32 -3.27
N GLU A 106 4.24 10.11 -3.18
CA GLU A 106 3.45 9.68 -2.04
C GLU A 106 3.96 8.34 -1.51
N LEU A 107 4.06 8.23 -0.19
CA LEU A 107 4.36 6.98 0.50
C LEU A 107 3.37 6.82 1.65
N HIS A 108 2.52 5.80 1.57
CA HIS A 108 1.57 5.47 2.61
C HIS A 108 1.82 4.09 3.20
N LEU A 109 1.94 4.03 4.53
CA LEU A 109 2.01 2.77 5.28
C LEU A 109 0.64 2.51 5.91
N GLY A 110 -0.02 1.44 5.49
CA GLY A 110 -1.36 1.13 5.96
C GLY A 110 -1.61 -0.36 6.14
N GLY A 111 -2.86 -0.74 6.40
CA GLY A 111 -3.30 -2.13 6.40
C GLY A 111 -3.81 -2.67 7.72
N GLY A 112 -2.95 -3.27 8.53
CA GLY A 112 -3.25 -3.67 9.90
C GLY A 112 -3.03 -2.51 10.86
N THR A 113 -1.87 -2.47 11.47
CA THR A 113 -1.45 -1.37 12.35
C THR A 113 0.04 -1.11 12.10
N PRO A 114 0.41 -0.13 11.28
CA PRO A 114 1.83 0.21 11.07
C PRO A 114 2.60 0.47 12.35
N THR A 115 1.97 1.05 13.39
CA THR A 115 2.58 1.25 14.71
C THR A 115 2.77 -0.04 15.52
N PHE A 116 2.39 -1.20 15.00
CA PHE A 116 2.84 -2.50 15.50
C PHE A 116 4.36 -2.69 15.35
N PHE A 117 4.92 -2.12 14.28
CA PHE A 117 6.34 -2.20 13.99
C PHE A 117 7.12 -1.21 14.84
N SER A 118 8.29 -1.61 15.33
CA SER A 118 9.16 -0.70 16.08
C SER A 118 9.60 0.49 15.21
N PRO A 119 9.89 1.65 15.81
CA PRO A 119 10.41 2.82 15.08
C PRO A 119 11.66 2.50 14.25
N GLU A 120 12.56 1.69 14.80
CA GLU A 120 13.79 1.26 14.13
C GLU A 120 13.50 0.43 12.90
N ASN A 121 12.52 -0.46 12.97
CA ASN A 121 12.09 -1.29 11.85
C ASN A 121 11.35 -0.47 10.77
N LEU A 122 10.52 0.48 11.16
CA LEU A 122 9.90 1.41 10.21
C LEU A 122 10.97 2.29 9.53
N GLN A 123 11.95 2.78 10.28
CA GLN A 123 13.08 3.54 9.72
C GLN A 123 13.89 2.67 8.74
N PHE A 124 14.15 1.40 9.08
CA PHE A 124 14.82 0.45 8.18
C PHE A 124 14.05 0.29 6.86
N LEU A 125 12.73 0.15 6.91
CA LEU A 125 11.88 0.05 5.73
C LEU A 125 11.97 1.32 4.87
N VAL A 126 11.68 2.48 5.46
CA VAL A 126 11.65 3.77 4.74
C VAL A 126 13.01 4.08 4.12
N ASN A 127 14.10 3.91 4.89
CA ASN A 127 15.45 4.11 4.37
C ASN A 127 15.79 3.12 3.23
N GLY A 128 15.33 1.87 3.34
CA GLY A 128 15.50 0.87 2.30
C GLY A 128 14.79 1.23 0.98
N ILE A 129 13.62 1.83 1.06
CA ILE A 129 12.89 2.35 -0.10
C ILE A 129 13.60 3.57 -0.69
N LEU A 130 13.86 4.59 0.14
CA LEU A 130 14.41 5.89 -0.30
C LEU A 130 15.86 5.81 -0.77
N ARG A 131 16.61 4.81 -0.36
CA ARG A 131 17.98 4.58 -0.85
C ARG A 131 18.05 4.51 -2.38
N TRP A 132 16.99 4.06 -3.02
CA TRP A 132 16.96 3.77 -4.45
C TRP A 132 15.89 4.58 -5.20
N ALA A 133 15.35 5.61 -4.57
CA ALA A 133 14.37 6.51 -5.14
C ALA A 133 14.74 7.95 -4.80
N ASP A 134 14.28 8.87 -5.62
CA ASP A 134 14.30 10.29 -5.28
C ASP A 134 12.92 10.67 -4.71
N GLN A 135 12.87 11.74 -3.93
CA GLN A 135 11.62 12.33 -3.47
C GLN A 135 11.19 13.41 -4.46
N ALA A 136 9.90 13.49 -4.76
CA ALA A 136 9.37 14.61 -5.51
C ALA A 136 9.58 15.92 -4.74
N LYS A 137 9.58 17.05 -5.44
CA LYS A 137 9.72 18.37 -4.81
C LYS A 137 8.61 18.65 -3.81
N GLU A 138 7.40 18.22 -4.14
CA GLU A 138 6.25 18.20 -3.25
C GLU A 138 5.87 16.73 -3.02
N TYR A 139 6.05 16.25 -1.80
CA TYR A 139 5.78 14.86 -1.43
C TYR A 139 4.93 14.77 -0.17
N GLU A 140 4.18 13.69 -0.05
CA GLU A 140 3.41 13.35 1.14
C GLU A 140 3.78 11.94 1.63
N PHE A 141 4.24 11.86 2.88
CA PHE A 141 4.49 10.58 3.55
C PHE A 141 3.56 10.47 4.77
N SER A 142 2.80 9.38 4.80
CA SER A 142 1.78 9.18 5.82
C SER A 142 1.73 7.72 6.27
N PHE A 143 1.17 7.49 7.45
CA PHE A 143 0.95 6.14 7.96
C PHE A 143 -0.29 6.09 8.86
N GLU A 144 -0.90 4.91 8.91
CA GLU A 144 -1.98 4.60 9.84
C GLU A 144 -1.41 4.22 11.21
N GLY A 145 -2.08 4.62 12.29
CA GLY A 145 -1.66 4.30 13.65
C GLY A 145 -2.83 3.92 14.54
N HIS A 146 -2.58 3.06 15.52
CA HIS A 146 -3.55 2.78 16.56
C HIS A 146 -3.34 3.76 17.73
N PRO A 147 -4.41 4.39 18.27
CA PRO A 147 -4.25 5.46 19.28
C PRO A 147 -3.69 4.98 20.63
N ASN A 148 -3.63 3.67 20.85
CA ASN A 148 -3.13 3.07 22.09
C ASN A 148 -1.71 2.47 21.94
N ASN A 149 -1.08 2.63 20.80
CA ASN A 149 0.27 2.12 20.54
C ASN A 149 1.26 3.28 20.35
#